data_72c669d672a89ba74c8a211a3e808f67
#
_entry.id   72c669d672a89ba74c8a211a3e808f67
#
_cell.length_a   1.000
_cell.length_b   1.000
_cell.length_c   1.000
_cell.angle_alpha   90.00
_cell.angle_beta   90.00
_cell.angle_gamma   90.00
#
_symmetry.space_group_name_H-M   'P 1'
#
loop_
_entity.id
_entity.type
_entity.pdbx_description
1 polymer ?
#
loop_
_entity_poly.entity_id
_entity_poly.type
_entity_poly.pdbx_seq_one_letter_code
_entity_poly.pdbx_strand_id
1 'polypeptide(L)'
;KYYKGKAAAPVIPSVFAAYKKGDWTISGFFAITGGGGKASFDDGLPMFESAAMAGIFQESLGKYINGESPIVTPDMYTINSAMDGKQYIYSLQLGLSYKITDWLSAFAGGRMNYFSGNYDGYLDAKLKKDFGGTDLMNLALDCDQTGWGLTPVLGVDVKYGKFNFGAKYEFKTNLNIENNTKKLDYPDSAEDLIGPYKHGVNTPNDIP
;
A
#
# COMPACT_ATOMS: atom_id res chain seq x y z
N LYS A 1 19.92 17.22 -4.06
CA LYS A 1 19.29 16.79 -2.79
C LYS A 1 19.54 15.30 -2.56
N TYR A 2 19.86 14.90 -1.35
CA TYR A 2 19.97 13.48 -0.98
C TYR A 2 18.67 13.07 -0.29
N TYR A 3 18.10 11.95 -0.71
CA TYR A 3 16.90 11.39 -0.10
C TYR A 3 17.27 10.18 0.74
N LYS A 4 16.81 10.14 1.97
CA LYS A 4 17.11 9.06 2.91
C LYS A 4 15.82 8.43 3.39
N GLY A 5 15.61 7.15 3.05
CA GLY A 5 14.54 6.34 3.58
C GLY A 5 15.00 5.52 4.78
N LYS A 6 14.15 5.42 5.79
CA LYS A 6 14.30 4.51 6.93
C LYS A 6 13.14 3.52 6.89
N ALA A 7 13.44 2.22 6.94
CA ALA A 7 12.43 1.18 7.07
C ALA A 7 12.64 0.40 8.36
N ALA A 8 11.55 0.14 9.07
CA ALA A 8 11.56 -0.63 10.31
C ALA A 8 10.43 -1.66 10.31
N ALA A 9 10.77 -2.92 10.49
CA ALA A 9 9.83 -4.03 10.64
C ALA A 9 10.12 -4.73 11.97
N PRO A 10 9.51 -4.32 13.07
CA PRO A 10 9.94 -4.76 14.42
C PRO A 10 9.64 -6.24 14.67
N VAL A 11 8.47 -6.73 14.27
CA VAL A 11 8.06 -8.13 14.46
C VAL A 11 7.05 -8.51 13.38
N ILE A 12 7.27 -9.67 12.76
CA ILE A 12 6.33 -10.29 11.81
C ILE A 12 5.91 -11.65 12.39
N PRO A 13 4.86 -11.69 13.23
CA PRO A 13 4.44 -12.92 13.88
C PRO A 13 3.77 -13.88 12.91
N SER A 14 4.02 -15.17 13.10
CA SER A 14 3.27 -16.24 12.45
C SER A 14 3.04 -17.39 13.42
N VAL A 15 1.86 -17.98 13.35
CA VAL A 15 1.46 -19.15 14.15
C VAL A 15 0.76 -20.14 13.24
N PHE A 16 1.15 -21.41 13.31
CA PHE A 16 0.58 -22.50 12.53
C PHE A 16 0.09 -23.58 13.48
N ALA A 17 -1.07 -24.17 13.18
CA ALA A 17 -1.62 -25.27 13.94
C ALA A 17 -2.26 -26.30 13.00
N ALA A 18 -2.15 -27.57 13.35
CA ALA A 18 -2.85 -28.65 12.66
C ALA A 18 -3.27 -29.73 13.68
N TYR A 19 -4.48 -30.25 13.47
CA TYR A 19 -5.02 -31.36 14.27
C TYR A 19 -5.53 -32.45 13.32
N LYS A 20 -5.01 -33.67 13.50
CA LYS A 20 -5.37 -34.83 12.68
C LYS A 20 -6.23 -35.82 13.48
N LYS A 21 -7.34 -36.26 12.87
CA LYS A 21 -8.20 -37.32 13.40
C LYS A 21 -8.62 -38.25 12.26
N GLY A 22 -8.09 -39.46 12.24
CA GLY A 22 -8.31 -40.41 11.15
C GLY A 22 -7.77 -39.87 9.84
N ASP A 23 -8.62 -39.87 8.81
CA ASP A 23 -8.27 -39.35 7.48
C ASP A 23 -8.45 -37.81 7.32
N TRP A 24 -8.95 -37.15 8.35
CA TRP A 24 -9.19 -35.73 8.39
C TRP A 24 -8.07 -34.96 9.10
N THR A 25 -7.69 -33.82 8.56
CA THR A 25 -6.78 -32.86 9.21
C THR A 25 -7.38 -31.47 9.10
N ILE A 26 -7.63 -30.83 10.25
CA ILE A 26 -7.94 -29.41 10.34
C ILE A 26 -6.62 -28.69 10.50
N SER A 27 -6.39 -27.64 9.70
CA SER A 27 -5.19 -26.83 9.81
C SER A 27 -5.52 -25.35 9.66
N GLY A 28 -4.67 -24.52 10.23
CA GLY A 28 -4.80 -23.10 10.11
C GLY A 28 -3.51 -22.37 10.42
N PHE A 29 -3.47 -21.12 10.01
CA PHE A 29 -2.41 -20.20 10.40
C PHE A 29 -2.94 -18.79 10.59
N PHE A 30 -2.24 -18.05 11.44
CA PHE A 30 -2.28 -16.59 11.50
C PHE A 30 -0.89 -16.08 11.16
N ALA A 31 -0.82 -15.09 10.25
CA ALA A 31 0.45 -14.46 9.88
C ALA A 31 0.22 -13.03 9.34
N ILE A 32 1.28 -12.23 9.39
CA ILE A 32 1.35 -11.02 8.56
C ILE A 32 1.89 -11.46 7.20
N THR A 33 1.05 -11.44 6.17
CA THR A 33 1.37 -11.96 4.83
C THR A 33 1.81 -10.89 3.83
N GLY A 34 1.62 -9.62 4.19
CA GLY A 34 2.03 -8.50 3.35
C GLY A 34 2.29 -7.24 4.15
N GLY A 35 3.08 -6.34 3.59
CA GLY A 35 3.58 -5.17 4.30
C GLY A 35 4.64 -5.56 5.32
N GLY A 36 4.53 -5.06 6.53
CA GLY A 36 5.38 -5.51 7.64
C GLY A 36 6.31 -4.46 8.18
N GLY A 37 6.02 -3.19 7.96
CA GLY A 37 6.85 -2.17 8.54
C GLY A 37 6.35 -0.75 8.32
N LYS A 38 7.07 0.15 8.98
CA LYS A 38 6.98 1.58 8.75
C LYS A 38 8.15 2.01 7.84
N ALA A 39 7.85 2.81 6.82
CA ALA A 39 8.84 3.51 6.02
C ALA A 39 8.70 5.01 6.29
N SER A 40 9.82 5.68 6.57
CA SER A 40 9.89 7.11 6.85
C SER A 40 10.87 7.77 5.89
N PHE A 41 10.47 8.88 5.31
CA PHE A 41 11.25 9.67 4.36
C PHE A 41 11.26 11.12 4.84
N ASP A 42 12.15 11.41 5.79
CA ASP A 42 12.23 12.72 6.44
C ASP A 42 12.68 13.83 5.46
N ASP A 43 13.40 13.46 4.39
CA ASP A 43 13.89 14.38 3.36
C ASP A 43 13.04 14.36 2.07
N GLY A 44 11.85 13.74 2.14
CA GLY A 44 10.92 13.59 1.03
C GLY A 44 11.21 12.40 0.11
N LEU A 45 10.39 12.28 -0.92
CA LEU A 45 10.47 11.24 -1.94
C LEU A 45 10.72 11.85 -3.31
N PRO A 46 11.71 11.36 -4.08
CA PRO A 46 12.03 11.89 -5.42
C PRO A 46 10.83 11.93 -6.34
N MET A 47 9.98 10.91 -6.30
CA MET A 47 8.80 10.79 -7.16
C MET A 47 7.78 11.90 -6.88
N PHE A 48 7.48 12.17 -5.61
CA PHE A 48 6.52 13.22 -5.22
C PHE A 48 7.06 14.61 -5.53
N GLU A 49 8.34 14.86 -5.27
CA GLU A 49 8.95 16.15 -5.59
C GLU A 49 9.02 16.39 -7.10
N SER A 50 9.31 15.33 -7.90
CA SER A 50 9.30 15.44 -9.35
C SER A 50 7.91 15.72 -9.91
N ALA A 51 6.86 15.08 -9.35
CA ALA A 51 5.48 15.37 -9.72
C ALA A 51 5.08 16.81 -9.37
N ALA A 52 5.47 17.28 -8.18
CA ALA A 52 5.23 18.67 -7.77
C ALA A 52 5.95 19.67 -8.68
N MET A 53 7.22 19.41 -9.03
CA MET A 53 7.95 20.25 -9.98
C MET A 53 7.26 20.31 -11.34
N ALA A 54 6.77 19.17 -11.85
CA ALA A 54 6.02 19.13 -13.10
C ALA A 54 4.71 19.94 -13.02
N GLY A 55 3.97 19.82 -11.92
CA GLY A 55 2.74 20.59 -11.69
C GLY A 55 2.99 22.10 -11.63
N ILE A 56 4.01 22.53 -10.87
CA ILE A 56 4.42 23.94 -10.78
C ILE A 56 4.82 24.47 -12.16
N PHE A 57 5.59 23.69 -12.92
CA PHE A 57 5.99 24.10 -14.27
C PHE A 57 4.79 24.26 -15.20
N GLN A 58 3.87 23.29 -15.22
CA GLN A 58 2.66 23.34 -16.07
C GLN A 58 1.77 24.54 -15.70
N GLU A 59 1.56 24.80 -14.41
CA GLU A 59 0.77 25.94 -13.98
C GLU A 59 1.43 27.26 -14.36
N SER A 60 2.75 27.40 -14.14
CA SER A 60 3.49 28.59 -14.53
C SER A 60 3.54 28.82 -16.05
N LEU A 61 3.62 27.74 -16.83
CA LEU A 61 3.56 27.79 -18.29
C LEU A 61 2.19 28.30 -18.77
N GLY A 62 1.11 27.84 -18.14
CA GLY A 62 -0.26 28.34 -18.44
C GLY A 62 -0.37 29.84 -18.19
N LYS A 63 0.11 30.31 -17.04
CA LYS A 63 0.13 31.75 -16.69
C LYS A 63 1.00 32.57 -17.65
N TYR A 64 2.14 32.03 -18.07
CA TYR A 64 3.03 32.67 -19.05
C TYR A 64 2.37 32.82 -20.42
N ILE A 65 1.71 31.77 -20.92
CA ILE A 65 1.00 31.81 -22.20
C ILE A 65 -0.13 32.86 -22.19
N ASN A 66 -0.80 33.03 -21.05
CA ASN A 66 -1.83 34.04 -20.83
C ASN A 66 -1.27 35.45 -20.61
N GLY A 67 0.05 35.62 -20.54
CA GLY A 67 0.69 36.92 -20.29
C GLY A 67 0.62 37.40 -18.84
N GLU A 68 0.31 36.51 -17.88
CA GLU A 68 0.06 36.87 -16.48
C GLU A 68 1.36 36.91 -15.65
N SER A 69 2.30 35.98 -15.90
CA SER A 69 3.53 35.89 -15.11
C SER A 69 4.65 35.15 -15.87
N PRO A 70 5.94 35.34 -15.51
CA PRO A 70 7.04 34.59 -16.09
C PRO A 70 6.99 33.10 -15.68
N ILE A 71 7.65 32.24 -16.47
CA ILE A 71 7.79 30.82 -16.14
C ILE A 71 8.62 30.67 -14.85
N VAL A 72 8.12 29.80 -13.95
CA VAL A 72 8.82 29.45 -12.71
C VAL A 72 9.76 28.28 -12.96
N THR A 73 11.04 28.47 -12.73
CA THR A 73 12.09 27.46 -12.92
C THR A 73 12.54 26.87 -11.56
N PRO A 74 13.12 25.65 -11.53
CA PRO A 74 13.49 24.96 -10.29
C PRO A 74 14.49 25.69 -9.38
N ASP A 75 15.26 26.61 -9.94
CA ASP A 75 16.19 27.47 -9.18
C ASP A 75 15.50 28.60 -8.40
N MET A 76 14.24 28.93 -8.74
CA MET A 76 13.48 30.02 -8.14
C MET A 76 12.79 29.62 -6.84
N TYR A 77 12.62 28.33 -6.54
CA TYR A 77 11.87 27.85 -5.38
C TYR A 77 12.61 26.76 -4.58
N THR A 78 12.06 26.42 -3.44
CA THR A 78 12.49 25.31 -2.60
C THR A 78 11.32 24.38 -2.36
N ILE A 79 11.58 23.07 -2.28
CA ILE A 79 10.60 22.05 -1.89
C ILE A 79 11.06 21.42 -0.58
N ASN A 80 10.15 21.43 0.41
CA ASN A 80 10.26 20.69 1.65
C ASN A 80 9.16 19.62 1.65
N SER A 81 9.53 18.39 1.90
CA SER A 81 8.58 17.28 1.93
C SER A 81 9.04 16.22 2.90
N ALA A 82 8.09 15.53 3.50
CA ALA A 82 8.32 14.33 4.28
C ALA A 82 7.15 13.38 4.08
N MET A 83 7.38 12.09 4.24
CA MET A 83 6.36 11.07 4.16
C MET A 83 6.66 9.91 5.09
N ASP A 84 5.66 9.51 5.84
CA ASP A 84 5.60 8.29 6.62
C ASP A 84 4.52 7.37 6.05
N GLY A 85 4.85 6.10 5.96
CA GLY A 85 3.87 5.09 5.56
C GLY A 85 4.07 3.80 6.35
N LYS A 86 3.00 3.18 6.75
CA LYS A 86 3.01 1.81 7.28
C LYS A 86 1.88 1.01 6.66
N GLN A 87 2.14 -0.27 6.44
CA GLN A 87 1.17 -1.16 5.82
C GLN A 87 1.33 -2.56 6.40
N TYR A 88 0.19 -3.19 6.75
CA TYR A 88 0.14 -4.57 7.21
C TYR A 88 -1.05 -5.29 6.58
N ILE A 89 -0.84 -6.55 6.19
CA ILE A 89 -1.92 -7.48 5.81
C ILE A 89 -1.88 -8.63 6.81
N TYR A 90 -2.87 -8.65 7.69
CA TYR A 90 -3.07 -9.73 8.66
C TYR A 90 -3.93 -10.81 8.00
N SER A 91 -3.46 -12.06 8.03
CA SER A 91 -4.14 -13.18 7.40
C SER A 91 -4.42 -14.29 8.41
N LEU A 92 -5.67 -14.74 8.43
CA LEU A 92 -6.10 -15.92 9.15
C LEU A 92 -6.64 -16.94 8.15
N GLN A 93 -5.97 -18.08 8.00
CA GLN A 93 -6.42 -19.17 7.14
C GLN A 93 -6.88 -20.35 7.98
N LEU A 94 -8.01 -20.93 7.60
CA LEU A 94 -8.51 -22.20 8.13
C LEU A 94 -8.85 -23.12 6.96
N GLY A 95 -8.59 -24.40 7.13
CA GLY A 95 -8.91 -25.38 6.10
C GLY A 95 -8.94 -26.80 6.61
N LEU A 96 -9.48 -27.66 5.77
CA LEU A 96 -9.69 -29.05 6.02
C LEU A 96 -9.02 -29.87 4.92
N SER A 97 -8.16 -30.80 5.30
CA SER A 97 -7.60 -31.81 4.41
C SER A 97 -8.27 -33.15 4.64
N TYR A 98 -8.50 -33.87 3.56
CA TYR A 98 -9.00 -35.23 3.60
C TYR A 98 -8.09 -36.17 2.82
N LYS A 99 -7.71 -37.28 3.46
CA LYS A 99 -6.94 -38.35 2.82
C LYS A 99 -7.87 -39.23 2.00
N ILE A 100 -7.84 -39.07 0.68
CA ILE A 100 -8.70 -39.81 -0.25
C ILE A 100 -8.19 -41.25 -0.43
N THR A 101 -6.86 -41.37 -0.59
CA THR A 101 -6.13 -42.63 -0.67
C THR A 101 -4.82 -42.54 0.11
N ASP A 102 -4.05 -43.63 0.17
CA ASP A 102 -2.73 -43.61 0.82
C ASP A 102 -1.71 -42.66 0.13
N TRP A 103 -1.98 -42.36 -1.12
CA TRP A 103 -1.11 -41.53 -1.95
C TRP A 103 -1.72 -40.16 -2.37
N LEU A 104 -3.01 -39.92 -2.11
CA LEU A 104 -3.71 -38.70 -2.54
C LEU A 104 -4.47 -38.06 -1.36
N SER A 105 -4.25 -36.77 -1.13
CA SER A 105 -5.03 -35.96 -0.23
C SER A 105 -5.51 -34.70 -0.93
N ALA A 106 -6.66 -34.20 -0.53
CA ALA A 106 -7.21 -32.91 -1.00
C ALA A 106 -7.37 -31.96 0.18
N PHE A 107 -7.24 -30.67 -0.09
CA PHE A 107 -7.42 -29.57 0.85
C PHE A 107 -8.43 -28.58 0.33
N ALA A 108 -9.30 -28.10 1.19
CA ALA A 108 -10.17 -26.96 0.93
C ALA A 108 -10.18 -26.04 2.16
N GLY A 109 -10.12 -24.74 1.93
CA GLY A 109 -10.06 -23.75 3.01
C GLY A 109 -10.36 -22.34 2.54
N GLY A 110 -10.28 -21.42 3.49
CA GLY A 110 -10.43 -19.99 3.25
C GLY A 110 -9.44 -19.19 4.05
N ARG A 111 -8.99 -18.09 3.49
CA ARG A 111 -8.14 -17.11 4.16
C ARG A 111 -8.86 -15.78 4.23
N MET A 112 -9.02 -15.26 5.43
CA MET A 112 -9.45 -13.89 5.67
C MET A 112 -8.21 -13.01 5.72
N ASN A 113 -8.20 -11.96 4.92
CA ASN A 113 -7.15 -10.94 4.89
C ASN A 113 -7.73 -9.63 5.42
N TYR A 114 -7.02 -9.01 6.35
CA TYR A 114 -7.33 -7.68 6.86
C TYR A 114 -6.17 -6.74 6.57
N PHE A 115 -6.45 -5.72 5.79
CA PHE A 115 -5.51 -4.66 5.45
C PHE A 115 -5.61 -3.52 6.44
N SER A 116 -4.46 -3.02 6.92
CA SER A 116 -4.35 -1.81 7.72
C SER A 116 -3.15 -1.01 7.25
N GLY A 117 -3.41 0.19 6.77
CA GLY A 117 -2.41 1.14 6.29
C GLY A 117 -2.58 2.50 6.94
N ASN A 118 -1.52 3.29 6.95
CA ASN A 118 -1.56 4.69 7.29
C ASN A 118 -0.51 5.41 6.45
N TYR A 119 -0.89 6.54 5.89
CA TYR A 119 -0.02 7.44 5.15
C TYR A 119 -0.15 8.83 5.76
N ASP A 120 0.98 9.38 6.18
CA ASP A 120 1.10 10.75 6.69
C ASP A 120 2.23 11.44 5.93
N GLY A 121 1.96 12.62 5.38
CA GLY A 121 2.98 13.33 4.63
C GLY A 121 2.57 14.75 4.26
N TYR A 122 3.57 15.52 3.89
CA TYR A 122 3.38 16.87 3.36
C TYR A 122 4.40 17.19 2.27
N LEU A 123 4.05 18.17 1.45
CA LEU A 123 4.94 18.77 0.48
C LEU A 123 4.61 20.27 0.40
N ASP A 124 5.58 21.10 0.70
CA ASP A 124 5.50 22.55 0.61
C ASP A 124 6.52 23.06 -0.40
N ALA A 125 6.06 23.69 -1.47
CA ALA A 125 6.88 24.37 -2.44
C ALA A 125 6.69 25.88 -2.33
N LYS A 126 7.80 26.61 -2.17
CA LYS A 126 7.80 28.05 -1.92
C LYS A 126 8.84 28.78 -2.74
N LEU A 127 8.47 29.90 -3.36
CA LEU A 127 9.42 30.79 -4.00
C LEU A 127 10.46 31.29 -3.00
N LYS A 128 11.71 31.37 -3.44
CA LYS A 128 12.76 32.02 -2.63
C LYS A 128 12.42 33.49 -2.42
N LYS A 129 12.95 34.07 -1.35
CA LYS A 129 12.68 35.47 -1.00
C LYS A 129 13.01 36.45 -2.12
N ASP A 130 14.06 36.15 -2.89
CA ASP A 130 14.51 36.98 -4.04
C ASP A 130 13.50 37.03 -5.18
N PHE A 131 12.55 36.03 -5.20
CA PHE A 131 11.49 35.90 -6.20
C PHE A 131 10.08 36.14 -5.61
N GLY A 132 9.99 36.72 -4.41
CA GLY A 132 8.73 37.15 -3.79
C GLY A 132 8.27 36.29 -2.59
N GLY A 133 8.87 35.12 -2.34
CA GLY A 133 8.65 34.32 -1.13
C GLY A 133 7.24 33.72 -0.98
N THR A 134 6.42 33.69 -2.03
CA THR A 134 5.05 33.17 -2.02
C THR A 134 5.02 31.64 -2.08
N ASP A 135 3.96 31.06 -1.52
CA ASP A 135 3.71 29.62 -1.64
C ASP A 135 3.25 29.31 -3.06
N LEU A 136 3.83 28.25 -3.64
CA LEU A 136 3.50 27.74 -4.97
C LEU A 136 2.57 26.53 -4.90
N MET A 137 2.85 25.64 -3.95
CA MET A 137 2.09 24.41 -3.78
C MET A 137 2.18 23.95 -2.32
N ASN A 138 1.05 23.67 -1.70
CA ASN A 138 0.96 23.03 -0.40
C ASN A 138 0.15 21.77 -0.54
N LEU A 139 0.69 20.67 -0.05
CA LEU A 139 0.05 19.36 -0.08
C LEU A 139 0.21 18.74 1.31
N ALA A 140 -0.87 18.23 1.86
CA ALA A 140 -0.85 17.48 3.12
C ALA A 140 -1.83 16.32 3.05
N LEU A 141 -1.39 15.17 3.54
CA LEU A 141 -2.18 13.94 3.60
C LEU A 141 -1.97 13.29 4.96
N ASP A 142 -3.07 13.00 5.68
CA ASP A 142 -3.12 12.05 6.79
C ASP A 142 -4.32 11.14 6.55
N CYS A 143 -4.04 9.90 6.16
CA CYS A 143 -5.04 8.93 5.76
C CYS A 143 -4.78 7.57 6.39
N ASP A 144 -5.75 7.09 7.15
CA ASP A 144 -5.82 5.68 7.56
C ASP A 144 -6.59 4.89 6.52
N GLN A 145 -6.09 3.71 6.21
CA GLN A 145 -6.71 2.80 5.25
C GLN A 145 -6.99 1.45 5.90
N THR A 146 -8.21 0.96 5.75
CA THR A 146 -8.58 -0.38 6.23
C THR A 146 -9.39 -1.11 5.18
N GLY A 147 -9.28 -2.43 5.17
CA GLY A 147 -10.05 -3.27 4.26
C GLY A 147 -9.98 -4.73 4.66
N TRP A 148 -10.92 -5.53 4.18
CA TRP A 148 -10.88 -6.96 4.39
C TRP A 148 -11.36 -7.72 3.14
N GLY A 149 -10.90 -8.95 2.98
CA GLY A 149 -11.27 -9.81 1.87
C GLY A 149 -11.11 -11.28 2.22
N LEU A 150 -11.83 -12.12 1.51
CA LEU A 150 -11.78 -13.58 1.66
C LEU A 150 -11.19 -14.23 0.42
N THR A 151 -10.19 -15.09 0.62
CA THR A 151 -9.54 -15.89 -0.42
C THR A 151 -9.93 -17.35 -0.24
N PRO A 152 -10.73 -17.97 -1.10
CA PRO A 152 -10.87 -19.42 -1.16
C PRO A 152 -9.54 -20.07 -1.55
N VAL A 153 -9.26 -21.24 -0.97
CA VAL A 153 -8.01 -21.98 -1.21
C VAL A 153 -8.33 -23.46 -1.45
N LEU A 154 -7.81 -24.00 -2.53
CA LEU A 154 -7.87 -25.44 -2.83
C LEU A 154 -6.45 -26.00 -2.94
N GLY A 155 -6.28 -27.26 -2.57
CA GLY A 155 -4.98 -27.92 -2.65
C GLY A 155 -5.11 -29.41 -2.88
N VAL A 156 -4.05 -29.97 -3.44
CA VAL A 156 -3.88 -31.42 -3.58
C VAL A 156 -2.47 -31.78 -3.17
N ASP A 157 -2.32 -32.95 -2.58
CA ASP A 157 -1.05 -33.53 -2.21
C ASP A 157 -0.97 -34.98 -2.71
N VAL A 158 0.12 -35.28 -3.41
CA VAL A 158 0.35 -36.58 -4.04
C VAL A 158 1.67 -37.16 -3.55
N LYS A 159 1.61 -38.33 -2.93
CA LYS A 159 2.76 -39.07 -2.44
C LYS A 159 3.10 -40.22 -3.39
N TYR A 160 4.32 -40.22 -3.90
CA TYR A 160 4.81 -41.30 -4.78
C TYR A 160 6.19 -41.77 -4.28
N GLY A 161 6.22 -42.96 -3.68
CA GLY A 161 7.44 -43.53 -3.08
C GLY A 161 8.02 -42.59 -2.00
N LYS A 162 9.19 -42.02 -2.26
CA LYS A 162 9.88 -41.09 -1.37
C LYS A 162 9.57 -39.62 -1.70
N PHE A 163 8.83 -39.37 -2.75
CA PHE A 163 8.50 -38.01 -3.22
C PHE A 163 7.12 -37.61 -2.72
N ASN A 164 6.97 -36.30 -2.42
CA ASN A 164 5.69 -35.69 -2.10
C ASN A 164 5.53 -34.42 -2.96
N PHE A 165 4.42 -34.33 -3.69
CA PHE A 165 4.11 -33.22 -4.58
C PHE A 165 2.83 -32.54 -4.07
N GLY A 166 2.96 -31.26 -3.68
CA GLY A 166 1.84 -30.42 -3.30
C GLY A 166 1.56 -29.38 -4.37
N ALA A 167 0.29 -29.20 -4.71
CA ALA A 167 -0.18 -28.09 -5.51
C ALA A 167 -1.30 -27.35 -4.77
N LYS A 168 -1.25 -26.03 -4.81
CA LYS A 168 -2.23 -25.14 -4.17
C LYS A 168 -2.70 -24.10 -5.17
N TYR A 169 -4.01 -23.86 -5.19
CA TYR A 169 -4.62 -22.78 -5.93
C TYR A 169 -5.34 -21.83 -4.97
N GLU A 170 -4.98 -20.57 -5.05
CA GLU A 170 -5.62 -19.48 -4.31
C GLU A 170 -6.44 -18.66 -5.30
N PHE A 171 -7.71 -18.47 -4.97
CA PHE A 171 -8.57 -17.60 -5.77
C PHE A 171 -8.22 -16.14 -5.48
N LYS A 172 -8.53 -15.27 -6.44
CA LYS A 172 -8.38 -13.84 -6.29
C LYS A 172 -9.12 -13.32 -5.04
N THR A 173 -8.47 -12.50 -4.27
CA THR A 173 -9.08 -11.79 -3.15
C THR A 173 -9.53 -10.41 -3.61
N ASN A 174 -10.83 -10.15 -3.55
CA ASN A 174 -11.34 -8.80 -3.74
C ASN A 174 -11.19 -8.06 -2.40
N LEU A 175 -10.28 -7.12 -2.35
CA LEU A 175 -10.01 -6.29 -1.18
C LEU A 175 -10.46 -4.86 -1.46
N ASN A 176 -11.55 -4.44 -0.83
CA ASN A 176 -11.99 -3.05 -0.86
C ASN A 176 -11.33 -2.30 0.31
N ILE A 177 -10.49 -1.34 -0.01
CA ILE A 177 -9.80 -0.50 0.97
C ILE A 177 -10.58 0.80 1.09
N GLU A 178 -11.05 1.07 2.30
CA GLU A 178 -11.73 2.31 2.67
C GLU A 178 -10.73 3.31 3.24
N ASN A 179 -10.81 4.56 2.78
CA ASN A 179 -10.01 5.67 3.24
C ASN A 179 -10.71 6.41 4.38
N ASN A 180 -10.04 6.51 5.51
CA ASN A 180 -10.41 7.38 6.62
C ASN A 180 -9.41 8.54 6.69
N THR A 181 -9.65 9.55 5.89
CA THR A 181 -8.76 10.69 5.73
C THR A 181 -9.10 11.77 6.73
N LYS A 182 -8.12 12.11 7.57
CA LYS A 182 -8.20 13.14 8.61
C LYS A 182 -7.77 14.50 8.10
N LYS A 183 -6.79 14.51 7.21
CA LYS A 183 -6.28 15.73 6.56
C LYS A 183 -6.01 15.46 5.10
N LEU A 184 -6.50 16.37 4.26
CA LEU A 184 -6.28 16.30 2.82
C LEU A 184 -6.32 17.73 2.26
N ASP A 185 -5.15 18.30 2.03
CA ASP A 185 -4.97 19.60 1.41
C ASP A 185 -4.15 19.42 0.13
N TYR A 186 -4.63 19.93 -0.98
CA TYR A 186 -3.91 19.88 -2.25
C TYR A 186 -4.51 20.87 -3.26
N PRO A 187 -3.71 21.38 -4.22
CA PRO A 187 -4.20 22.19 -5.32
C PRO A 187 -4.88 21.32 -6.38
N ASP A 188 -5.76 21.92 -7.18
CA ASP A 188 -6.48 21.22 -8.26
C ASP A 188 -5.56 20.46 -9.21
N SER A 189 -4.35 20.96 -9.43
CA SER A 189 -3.32 20.31 -10.25
C SER A 189 -2.82 18.96 -9.70
N ALA A 190 -3.08 18.64 -8.44
CA ALA A 190 -2.72 17.38 -7.79
C ALA A 190 -3.93 16.43 -7.59
N GLU A 191 -5.11 16.75 -8.11
CA GLU A 191 -6.33 15.94 -7.98
C GLU A 191 -6.13 14.48 -8.39
N ASP A 192 -5.50 14.25 -9.53
CA ASP A 192 -5.25 12.88 -10.04
C ASP A 192 -4.34 12.05 -9.12
N LEU A 193 -3.44 12.71 -8.40
CA LEU A 193 -2.49 12.06 -7.51
C LEU A 193 -3.09 11.80 -6.12
N ILE A 194 -3.80 12.77 -5.58
CA ILE A 194 -4.24 12.79 -4.18
C ILE A 194 -5.73 12.51 -4.04
N GLY A 195 -6.53 12.80 -5.05
CA GLY A 195 -7.98 12.57 -5.04
C GLY A 195 -8.41 11.15 -4.67
N PRO A 196 -7.68 10.08 -5.06
CA PRO A 196 -7.96 8.72 -4.60
C PRO A 196 -7.92 8.52 -3.09
N TYR A 197 -7.29 9.40 -2.32
CA TYR A 197 -7.21 9.34 -0.85
C TYR A 197 -8.32 10.13 -0.14
N LYS A 198 -9.32 10.65 -0.85
CA LYS A 198 -10.46 11.33 -0.24
C LYS A 198 -11.20 10.42 0.73
N HIS A 199 -11.70 11.02 1.81
CA HIS A 199 -12.43 10.31 2.85
C HIS A 199 -13.64 9.55 2.27
N GLY A 200 -13.81 8.29 2.66
CA GLY A 200 -14.89 7.41 2.19
C GLY A 200 -14.74 6.88 0.76
N VAL A 201 -13.67 7.22 0.05
CA VAL A 201 -13.39 6.61 -1.26
C VAL A 201 -12.87 5.21 -1.05
N ASN A 202 -13.51 4.24 -1.71
CA ASN A 202 -13.06 2.86 -1.75
C ASN A 202 -12.10 2.65 -2.92
N THR A 203 -10.90 2.19 -2.61
CA THR A 203 -9.91 1.82 -3.62
C THR A 203 -9.88 0.30 -3.72
N PRO A 204 -10.31 -0.30 -4.85
CA PRO A 204 -10.14 -1.72 -5.06
C PRO A 204 -8.65 -2.06 -5.12
N ASN A 205 -8.22 -2.97 -4.26
CA ASN A 205 -6.85 -3.47 -4.25
C ASN A 205 -6.89 -4.99 -4.23
N ASP A 206 -6.93 -5.58 -5.42
CA ASP A 206 -7.00 -7.02 -5.56
C ASP A 206 -5.65 -7.66 -5.23
N ILE A 207 -5.67 -8.66 -4.36
CA ILE A 207 -4.51 -9.51 -4.11
C ILE A 207 -4.63 -10.73 -5.04
N PRO A 208 -3.65 -10.93 -5.95
CA PRO A 208 -3.64 -12.08 -6.85
C PRO A 208 -3.49 -13.40 -6.11
#